data_0d577ab81aae714949f094e27db2716c
#
_entry.id   0d577ab81aae714949f094e27db2716c
#
_cell.length_a   1.000
_cell.length_b   1.000
_cell.length_c   1.000
_cell.angle_alpha   90.00
_cell.angle_beta   90.00
_cell.angle_gamma   90.00
#
_symmetry.space_group_name_H-M   'P 1'
#
loop_
_entity.id
_entity.type
_entity.pdbx_description
1 polymer ?
#
loop_
_entity_poly.entity_id
_entity_poly.type
_entity_poly.pdbx_seq_one_letter_code
_entity_poly.pdbx_strand_id
1 'polypeptide(L)'
;MLSYTRKRKKVKLIEGIPPEEFIIESRAKTINSANFVAQKVKKTRGELIEMGFDRDLVDTIPSAYDSDYDSEEQARHDDIDKNSTKNNIDYSTQEVCIYECYVKCDYEGKGVSELRKVTVAGENANMILDDEPFDTMPFVSLTPIIMPHRFYGRSIAEMVEDVQTVKSFIMRSINDNIYGLSNNRLIVNDSLTNISDILTNRPNMIVRV
;
A
#
# COMPACT_ATOMS: atom_id res chain seq x y z
N MET A 1 -46.61 21.28 18.75
CA MET A 1 -45.34 21.33 18.03
C MET A 1 -44.39 20.36 18.75
N LEU A 2 -44.15 19.20 18.20
CA LEU A 2 -43.27 18.18 18.84
C LEU A 2 -41.81 18.52 18.49
N SER A 3 -41.01 18.89 19.49
CA SER A 3 -39.57 19.11 19.31
C SER A 3 -38.84 17.76 19.28
N TYR A 4 -38.16 17.45 18.17
CA TYR A 4 -37.37 16.25 18.00
C TYR A 4 -35.90 16.54 18.29
N THR A 5 -35.37 16.01 19.38
CA THR A 5 -33.94 16.15 19.70
C THR A 5 -33.17 14.96 19.22
N ARG A 6 -32.38 15.12 18.15
CA ARG A 6 -31.50 14.06 17.61
C ARG A 6 -30.19 14.08 18.40
N LYS A 7 -29.95 13.06 19.23
CA LYS A 7 -28.64 12.85 19.85
C LYS A 7 -27.68 12.29 18.81
N ARG A 8 -26.66 13.04 18.40
CA ARG A 8 -25.56 12.52 17.58
C ARG A 8 -24.59 11.75 18.49
N LYS A 9 -24.42 10.47 18.25
CA LYS A 9 -23.35 9.67 18.88
C LYS A 9 -22.04 10.03 18.16
N LYS A 10 -21.06 10.59 18.86
CA LYS A 10 -19.69 10.70 18.33
C LYS A 10 -19.04 9.33 18.44
N VAL A 11 -18.75 8.69 17.34
CA VAL A 11 -17.97 7.46 17.25
C VAL A 11 -16.54 7.86 16.90
N LYS A 12 -15.56 7.37 17.66
CA LYS A 12 -14.14 7.47 17.27
C LYS A 12 -13.84 6.24 16.41
N LEU A 13 -13.54 6.46 15.16
CA LEU A 13 -13.07 5.43 14.24
C LEU A 13 -11.54 5.46 14.21
N ILE A 14 -10.91 4.29 14.24
CA ILE A 14 -9.47 4.13 14.08
C ILE A 14 -9.29 3.31 12.81
N GLU A 15 -8.62 3.89 11.84
CA GLU A 15 -8.35 3.27 10.55
C GLU A 15 -6.85 3.07 10.37
N GLY A 16 -6.49 1.97 9.70
CA GLY A 16 -5.11 1.70 9.30
C GLY A 16 -4.78 2.46 8.02
N ILE A 17 -3.81 3.36 8.09
CA ILE A 17 -3.36 4.13 6.93
C ILE A 17 -2.15 3.43 6.33
N PRO A 18 -2.18 3.09 5.04
CA PRO A 18 -1.03 2.50 4.37
C PRO A 18 0.10 3.54 4.22
N PRO A 19 1.37 3.10 4.20
CA PRO A 19 2.52 4.01 4.15
C PRO A 19 2.53 4.95 2.94
N GLU A 20 2.03 4.51 1.79
CA GLU A 20 1.97 5.28 0.55
C GLU A 20 0.92 6.40 0.57
N GLU A 21 -0.10 6.30 1.42
CA GLU A 21 -1.09 7.34 1.64
C GLU A 21 -0.67 8.35 2.72
N PHE A 22 0.36 8.01 3.50
CA PHE A 22 0.83 8.84 4.60
C PHE A 22 2.06 9.66 4.21
N ILE A 23 1.93 10.96 4.28
CA ILE A 23 2.98 11.91 3.92
C ILE A 23 3.46 12.62 5.20
N ILE A 24 4.75 12.63 5.44
CA ILE A 24 5.36 13.30 6.59
C ILE A 24 6.62 14.06 6.14
N GLU A 25 6.93 15.14 6.84
CA GLU A 25 8.14 15.90 6.63
C GLU A 25 9.39 14.98 6.72
N SER A 26 10.30 15.06 5.74
CA SER A 26 11.46 14.15 5.62
C SER A 26 12.44 14.21 6.79
N ARG A 27 12.47 15.31 7.54
CA ARG A 27 13.34 15.50 8.71
C ARG A 27 12.70 15.07 10.03
N ALA A 28 11.40 14.80 10.03
CA ALA A 28 10.68 14.40 11.22
C ALA A 28 11.08 12.99 11.66
N LYS A 29 11.25 12.81 12.96
CA LYS A 29 11.52 11.50 13.59
C LYS A 29 10.26 10.92 14.24
N THR A 30 9.35 11.77 14.61
CA THR A 30 8.07 11.41 15.24
C THR A 30 6.97 12.30 14.68
N ILE A 31 5.72 11.87 14.74
CA ILE A 31 4.56 12.65 14.29
C ILE A 31 4.50 13.99 15.04
N ASN A 32 4.75 13.99 16.34
CA ASN A 32 4.67 15.21 17.14
C ASN A 32 5.77 16.23 16.81
N SER A 33 6.93 15.78 16.34
CA SER A 33 8.04 16.65 15.94
C SER A 33 7.90 17.20 14.53
N ALA A 34 6.99 16.62 13.73
CA ALA A 34 6.75 17.07 12.37
C ALA A 34 6.03 18.43 12.35
N ASN A 35 6.41 19.28 11.40
CA ASN A 35 5.69 20.52 11.10
C ASN A 35 4.59 20.31 10.06
N PHE A 36 4.72 19.24 9.27
CA PHE A 36 3.77 18.88 8.23
C PHE A 36 3.53 17.38 8.23
N VAL A 37 2.26 17.00 8.27
CA VAL A 37 1.78 15.62 8.09
C VAL A 37 0.55 15.66 7.23
N ALA A 38 0.42 14.76 6.27
CA ALA A 38 -0.78 14.68 5.43
C ALA A 38 -1.16 13.23 5.16
N GLN A 39 -2.43 13.04 4.87
CA GLN A 39 -2.98 11.79 4.38
C GLN A 39 -3.62 12.02 3.01
N LYS A 40 -3.23 11.20 2.04
CA LYS A 40 -3.87 11.13 0.73
C LYS A 40 -5.08 10.21 0.84
N VAL A 41 -6.26 10.69 0.49
CA VAL A 41 -7.52 9.94 0.57
C VAL A 41 -8.25 10.05 -0.76
N LYS A 42 -8.75 8.94 -1.27
CA LYS A 42 -9.68 8.94 -2.41
C LYS A 42 -11.11 8.96 -1.86
N LYS A 43 -11.92 9.91 -2.28
CA LYS A 43 -13.34 10.03 -1.91
C LYS A 43 -14.17 10.29 -3.14
N THR A 44 -15.43 9.88 -3.08
CA THR A 44 -16.37 10.17 -4.17
C THR A 44 -16.85 11.61 -4.08
N ARG A 45 -17.24 12.19 -5.21
CA ARG A 45 -17.82 13.56 -5.25
C ARG A 45 -19.08 13.65 -4.38
N GLY A 46 -19.90 12.58 -4.37
CA GLY A 46 -21.09 12.52 -3.51
C GLY A 46 -20.76 12.62 -2.03
N GLU A 47 -19.75 11.90 -1.56
CA GLU A 47 -19.28 11.97 -0.16
C GLU A 47 -18.76 13.35 0.22
N LEU A 48 -18.07 14.05 -0.67
CA LEU A 48 -17.60 15.40 -0.40
C LEU A 48 -18.76 16.38 -0.21
N ILE A 49 -19.79 16.28 -1.05
CA ILE A 49 -21.00 17.11 -0.91
C ILE A 49 -21.76 16.77 0.38
N GLU A 50 -21.84 15.48 0.76
CA GLU A 50 -22.43 15.06 2.04
C GLU A 50 -21.65 15.57 3.27
N MET A 51 -20.34 15.70 3.15
CA MET A 51 -19.47 16.30 4.17
C MET A 51 -19.70 17.81 4.34
N GLY A 52 -20.33 18.45 3.35
CA GLY A 52 -20.71 19.85 3.41
C GLY A 52 -19.85 20.77 2.55
N PHE A 53 -18.99 20.24 1.69
CA PHE A 53 -18.22 21.05 0.73
C PHE A 53 -19.14 21.62 -0.35
N ASP A 54 -18.80 22.81 -0.84
CA ASP A 54 -19.57 23.48 -1.88
C ASP A 54 -19.49 22.69 -3.19
N ARG A 55 -20.66 22.45 -3.77
CA ARG A 55 -20.80 21.68 -5.01
C ARG A 55 -20.01 22.29 -6.16
N ASP A 56 -20.05 23.60 -6.30
CA ASP A 56 -19.38 24.31 -7.38
C ASP A 56 -17.85 24.13 -7.30
N LEU A 57 -17.30 24.06 -6.08
CA LEU A 57 -15.88 23.73 -5.86
C LEU A 57 -15.58 22.28 -6.18
N VAL A 58 -16.44 21.35 -5.74
CA VAL A 58 -16.26 19.91 -6.01
C VAL A 58 -16.31 19.59 -7.51
N ASP A 59 -17.12 20.34 -8.28
CA ASP A 59 -17.22 20.18 -9.73
C ASP A 59 -15.94 20.56 -10.48
N THR A 60 -15.13 21.46 -9.92
CA THR A 60 -13.87 21.90 -10.51
C THR A 60 -12.70 20.96 -10.24
N ILE A 61 -12.84 20.00 -9.30
CA ILE A 61 -11.78 19.05 -8.97
C ILE A 61 -11.64 18.03 -10.11
N PRO A 62 -10.43 17.82 -10.67
CA PRO A 62 -10.20 16.77 -11.65
C PRO A 62 -10.45 15.39 -11.03
N SER A 63 -11.03 14.48 -11.80
CA SER A 63 -11.22 13.10 -11.32
C SER A 63 -9.88 12.38 -11.24
N ALA A 64 -9.73 11.51 -10.24
CA ALA A 64 -8.49 10.77 -9.94
C ALA A 64 -8.12 9.67 -10.99
N TYR A 65 -8.71 9.73 -12.18
CA TYR A 65 -8.69 8.60 -13.12
C TYR A 65 -7.36 8.35 -13.84
N ASP A 66 -6.40 9.25 -13.84
CA ASP A 66 -5.37 9.16 -14.88
C ASP A 66 -3.90 9.18 -14.45
N SER A 67 -3.53 9.45 -13.23
CA SER A 67 -2.13 9.79 -13.03
C SER A 67 -1.29 8.95 -12.09
N ASP A 68 -1.83 8.34 -11.06
CA ASP A 68 -0.96 7.65 -10.10
C ASP A 68 -1.53 6.31 -9.63
N TYR A 69 -1.40 5.31 -10.48
CA TYR A 69 -1.30 3.96 -9.94
C TYR A 69 0.10 3.79 -9.37
N ASP A 70 0.23 4.11 -8.10
CA ASP A 70 1.41 3.74 -7.35
C ASP A 70 1.57 2.22 -7.44
N SER A 71 2.74 1.73 -7.80
CA SER A 71 3.00 0.29 -7.98
C SER A 71 2.66 -0.51 -6.71
N GLU A 72 2.74 0.13 -5.56
CA GLU A 72 2.42 -0.46 -4.26
C GLU A 72 0.91 -0.56 -4.04
N GLU A 73 0.14 0.46 -4.41
CA GLU A 73 -1.33 0.42 -4.40
C GLU A 73 -1.84 -0.66 -5.36
N GLN A 74 -1.23 -0.75 -6.55
CA GLN A 74 -1.56 -1.77 -7.54
C GLN A 74 -1.28 -3.19 -7.03
N ALA A 75 -0.16 -3.42 -6.36
CA ALA A 75 0.19 -4.72 -5.80
C ALA A 75 -0.77 -5.17 -4.69
N ARG A 76 -1.35 -4.25 -3.93
CA ARG A 76 -2.38 -4.57 -2.92
C ARG A 76 -3.74 -4.94 -3.53
N HIS A 77 -4.04 -4.43 -4.71
CA HIS A 77 -5.32 -4.62 -5.40
C HIS A 77 -5.24 -5.53 -6.63
N ASP A 78 -4.12 -6.26 -6.80
CA ASP A 78 -3.83 -7.04 -8.02
C ASP A 78 -4.87 -8.13 -8.33
N ASP A 79 -5.55 -8.64 -7.32
CA ASP A 79 -6.60 -9.66 -7.44
C ASP A 79 -8.01 -9.08 -7.63
N ILE A 80 -8.18 -7.76 -7.52
CA ILE A 80 -9.48 -7.11 -7.62
C ILE A 80 -9.54 -6.34 -8.94
N ASP A 81 -10.57 -6.62 -9.71
CA ASP A 81 -10.84 -6.11 -11.05
C ASP A 81 -10.32 -4.70 -11.36
N LYS A 82 -9.26 -4.63 -12.15
CA LYS A 82 -8.67 -3.40 -12.70
C LYS A 82 -9.64 -2.59 -13.59
N ASN A 83 -10.79 -3.15 -13.91
CA ASN A 83 -11.75 -2.56 -14.85
C ASN A 83 -13.02 -1.98 -14.22
N SER A 84 -13.29 -2.24 -12.93
CA SER A 84 -14.58 -1.86 -12.35
C SER A 84 -14.68 -0.35 -12.03
N THR A 85 -13.56 0.30 -11.77
CA THR A 85 -13.52 1.72 -11.40
C THR A 85 -13.45 2.68 -12.60
N LYS A 86 -13.01 2.19 -13.77
CA LYS A 86 -12.76 3.06 -14.94
C LYS A 86 -14.01 3.56 -15.68
N ASN A 87 -15.18 3.00 -15.40
CA ASN A 87 -16.42 3.31 -16.13
C ASN A 87 -17.56 3.80 -15.21
N ASN A 88 -17.27 4.46 -14.11
CA ASN A 88 -18.35 5.11 -13.36
C ASN A 88 -18.91 6.28 -14.17
N ILE A 89 -20.07 6.00 -14.81
CA ILE A 89 -20.82 6.95 -15.63
C ILE A 89 -21.50 8.00 -14.74
N ASP A 90 -21.77 7.64 -13.47
CA ASP A 90 -22.46 8.53 -12.55
C ASP A 90 -21.48 9.52 -11.92
N TYR A 91 -21.79 10.80 -12.05
CA TYR A 91 -21.02 11.89 -11.48
C TYR A 91 -20.78 11.76 -9.96
N SER A 92 -21.80 11.30 -9.21
CA SER A 92 -21.73 11.18 -7.75
C SER A 92 -20.71 10.14 -7.27
N THR A 93 -20.45 9.12 -8.09
CA THR A 93 -19.54 8.01 -7.78
C THR A 93 -18.12 8.21 -8.33
N GLN A 94 -17.87 9.33 -9.01
CA GLN A 94 -16.52 9.65 -9.48
C GLN A 94 -15.57 9.91 -8.31
N GLU A 95 -14.46 9.21 -8.29
CA GLU A 95 -13.43 9.38 -7.28
C GLU A 95 -12.55 10.60 -7.57
N VAL A 96 -12.26 11.34 -6.53
CA VAL A 96 -11.35 12.48 -6.51
C VAL A 96 -10.31 12.29 -5.42
N CYS A 97 -9.10 12.77 -5.67
CA CYS A 97 -8.02 12.71 -4.70
C CYS A 97 -8.06 13.97 -3.82
N ILE A 98 -8.07 13.77 -2.50
CA ILE A 98 -7.96 14.82 -1.51
C ILE A 98 -6.80 14.55 -0.57
N TYR A 99 -6.21 15.61 -0.04
CA TYR A 99 -5.17 15.54 0.97
C TYR A 99 -5.65 16.23 2.23
N GLU A 100 -5.72 15.50 3.32
CA GLU A 100 -5.95 16.07 4.65
C GLU A 100 -4.58 16.42 5.25
N CYS A 101 -4.25 17.70 5.23
CA CYS A 101 -2.96 18.22 5.65
C CYS A 101 -3.05 18.81 7.06
N TYR A 102 -2.11 18.45 7.91
CA TYR A 102 -1.94 19.02 9.26
C TYR A 102 -0.62 19.78 9.29
N VAL A 103 -0.71 21.09 9.37
CA VAL A 103 0.43 22.01 9.21
C VAL A 103 0.57 22.88 10.44
N LYS A 104 1.81 23.02 10.95
CA LYS A 104 2.15 24.03 11.95
C LYS A 104 2.61 25.29 11.23
N CYS A 105 1.80 26.32 11.22
CA CYS A 105 2.14 27.60 10.58
C CYS A 105 1.73 28.78 11.48
N ASP A 106 2.42 29.91 11.31
CA ASP A 106 2.04 31.19 11.93
C ASP A 106 1.00 31.88 11.04
N TYR A 107 -0.27 31.56 11.29
CA TYR A 107 -1.38 32.07 10.49
C TYR A 107 -1.65 33.57 10.78
N GLU A 108 -1.47 33.98 12.02
CA GLU A 108 -1.75 35.37 12.45
C GLU A 108 -0.53 36.31 12.34
N GLY A 109 0.67 35.80 11.95
CA GLY A 109 1.90 36.59 11.87
C GLY A 109 2.44 37.05 13.23
N LYS A 110 2.10 36.34 14.31
CA LYS A 110 2.51 36.65 15.69
C LYS A 110 3.85 36.01 16.09
N GLY A 111 4.46 35.20 15.22
CA GLY A 111 5.68 34.45 15.51
C GLY A 111 5.47 33.16 16.30
N VAL A 112 4.22 32.74 16.52
CA VAL A 112 3.85 31.48 17.19
C VAL A 112 3.16 30.58 16.19
N SER A 113 3.65 29.36 16.02
CA SER A 113 3.02 28.39 15.10
C SER A 113 1.80 27.75 15.74
N GLU A 114 0.72 27.71 15.01
CA GLU A 114 -0.52 27.03 15.37
C GLU A 114 -0.72 25.80 14.47
N LEU A 115 -1.34 24.76 15.00
CA LEU A 115 -1.68 23.58 14.20
C LEU A 115 -3.00 23.85 13.47
N ARG A 116 -2.98 23.70 12.15
CA ARG A 116 -4.15 23.84 11.31
C ARG A 116 -4.38 22.58 10.49
N LYS A 117 -5.64 22.24 10.31
CA LYS A 117 -6.08 21.21 9.37
C LYS A 117 -6.51 21.92 8.09
N VAL A 118 -5.84 21.60 6.99
CA VAL A 118 -6.13 22.14 5.67
C VAL A 118 -6.50 20.98 4.76
N THR A 119 -7.70 20.99 4.22
CA THR A 119 -8.14 19.99 3.23
C THR A 119 -7.91 20.55 1.84
N VAL A 120 -7.12 19.84 1.06
CA VAL A 120 -6.72 20.25 -0.28
C VAL A 120 -7.15 19.20 -1.29
N ALA A 121 -7.60 19.63 -2.47
CA ALA A 121 -8.02 18.74 -3.54
C ALA A 121 -7.18 18.89 -4.80
N GLY A 122 -7.23 17.85 -5.64
CA GLY A 122 -6.55 17.76 -6.93
C GLY A 122 -5.17 17.13 -6.82
N GLU A 123 -4.66 16.61 -7.93
CA GLU A 123 -3.37 15.91 -7.99
C GLU A 123 -2.19 16.76 -7.52
N ASN A 124 -2.20 18.04 -7.82
CA ASN A 124 -1.15 18.96 -7.40
C ASN A 124 -1.46 19.71 -6.11
N ALA A 125 -2.49 19.28 -5.35
CA ALA A 125 -2.89 19.89 -4.09
C ALA A 125 -3.03 21.45 -4.18
N ASN A 126 -3.59 21.95 -5.28
CA ASN A 126 -3.64 23.38 -5.59
C ASN A 126 -4.98 24.04 -5.21
N MET A 127 -5.97 23.27 -4.77
CA MET A 127 -7.29 23.75 -4.41
C MET A 127 -7.55 23.50 -2.94
N ILE A 128 -7.67 24.57 -2.14
CA ILE A 128 -8.02 24.49 -0.73
C ILE A 128 -9.54 24.39 -0.62
N LEU A 129 -10.03 23.31 -0.01
CA LEU A 129 -11.45 23.10 0.25
C LEU A 129 -11.87 23.61 1.63
N ASP A 130 -11.00 23.43 2.63
CA ASP A 130 -11.28 23.81 4.02
C ASP A 130 -9.99 24.13 4.76
N ASP A 131 -10.07 25.04 5.74
CA ASP A 131 -8.96 25.45 6.61
C ASP A 131 -9.49 25.77 8.02
N GLU A 132 -9.22 24.89 8.97
CA GLU A 132 -9.69 25.00 10.35
C GLU A 132 -8.54 24.86 11.36
N PRO A 133 -8.58 25.57 12.50
CA PRO A 133 -7.64 25.36 13.58
C PRO A 133 -7.85 23.99 14.21
N PHE A 134 -6.76 23.33 14.59
CA PHE A 134 -6.78 21.97 15.16
C PHE A 134 -5.88 21.89 16.39
N ASP A 135 -6.28 21.08 17.38
CA ASP A 135 -5.55 21.04 18.66
C ASP A 135 -4.41 20.02 18.65
N THR A 136 -4.63 18.83 18.07
CA THR A 136 -3.67 17.72 18.15
C THR A 136 -3.66 16.91 16.86
N MET A 137 -2.49 16.42 16.45
CA MET A 137 -2.38 15.54 15.29
C MET A 137 -3.11 14.21 15.54
N PRO A 138 -4.05 13.81 14.66
CA PRO A 138 -4.89 12.62 14.86
C PRO A 138 -4.23 11.32 14.44
N PHE A 139 -2.91 11.29 14.24
CA PHE A 139 -2.18 10.12 13.78
C PHE A 139 -1.39 9.47 14.90
N VAL A 140 -1.31 8.13 14.85
CA VAL A 140 -0.48 7.32 15.73
C VAL A 140 0.34 6.36 14.87
N SER A 141 1.64 6.30 15.10
CA SER A 141 2.54 5.37 14.41
C SER A 141 2.98 4.24 15.34
N LEU A 142 2.98 3.03 14.80
CA LEU A 142 3.57 1.85 15.44
C LEU A 142 4.69 1.32 14.56
N THR A 143 5.94 1.43 15.04
CA THR A 143 7.12 0.97 14.31
C THR A 143 7.73 -0.21 15.05
N PRO A 144 7.66 -1.46 14.53
CA PRO A 144 8.20 -2.65 15.21
C PRO A 144 9.69 -2.57 15.46
N ILE A 145 10.46 -2.09 14.47
CA ILE A 145 11.92 -1.97 14.54
C ILE A 145 12.30 -0.54 14.18
N ILE A 146 12.69 0.23 15.18
CA ILE A 146 13.02 1.64 15.04
C ILE A 146 14.39 1.78 14.39
N MET A 147 14.48 2.60 13.35
CA MET A 147 15.75 3.03 12.78
C MET A 147 16.13 4.40 13.34
N PRO A 148 17.40 4.57 13.78
CA PRO A 148 17.86 5.87 14.27
C PRO A 148 17.71 6.95 13.20
N HIS A 149 17.22 8.13 13.61
CA HIS A 149 17.10 9.34 12.79
C HIS A 149 16.12 9.28 11.62
N ARG A 150 15.26 8.25 11.53
CA ARG A 150 14.22 8.13 10.52
C ARG A 150 12.85 7.91 11.17
N PHE A 151 11.81 8.35 10.49
CA PHE A 151 10.43 8.07 10.90
C PHE A 151 10.04 6.64 10.56
N TYR A 152 10.33 6.21 9.33
CA TYR A 152 10.08 4.84 8.90
C TYR A 152 11.16 3.91 9.44
N GLY A 153 10.73 2.85 10.11
CA GLY A 153 11.60 1.78 10.58
C GLY A 153 11.73 0.64 9.58
N ARG A 154 12.17 -0.52 10.05
CA ARG A 154 12.23 -1.76 9.27
C ARG A 154 11.05 -2.66 9.58
N SER A 155 10.57 -3.36 8.56
CA SER A 155 9.59 -4.44 8.72
C SER A 155 10.28 -5.75 9.13
N ILE A 156 9.52 -6.65 9.75
CA ILE A 156 10.00 -8.00 10.03
C ILE A 156 10.26 -8.76 8.71
N ALA A 157 9.48 -8.47 7.67
CA ALA A 157 9.66 -9.05 6.34
C ALA A 157 11.03 -8.75 5.74
N GLU A 158 11.51 -7.50 5.82
CA GLU A 158 12.86 -7.12 5.36
C GLU A 158 13.98 -7.86 6.10
N MET A 159 13.79 -8.17 7.39
CA MET A 159 14.79 -8.93 8.15
C MET A 159 14.86 -10.40 7.75
N VAL A 160 13.78 -10.96 7.26
CA VAL A 160 13.69 -12.39 6.91
C VAL A 160 13.93 -12.61 5.42
N GLU A 161 13.91 -11.58 4.60
CA GLU A 161 14.04 -11.64 3.14
C GLU A 161 15.28 -12.40 2.69
N ASP A 162 16.45 -12.09 3.24
CA ASP A 162 17.71 -12.76 2.90
C ASP A 162 17.64 -14.27 3.21
N VAL A 163 17.11 -14.62 4.39
CA VAL A 163 16.95 -16.02 4.80
C VAL A 163 15.95 -16.75 3.91
N GLN A 164 14.87 -16.10 3.53
CA GLN A 164 13.86 -16.65 2.63
C GLN A 164 14.45 -16.90 1.23
N THR A 165 15.27 -15.99 0.74
CA THR A 165 15.96 -16.11 -0.54
C THR A 165 16.90 -17.32 -0.54
N VAL A 166 17.75 -17.46 0.50
CA VAL A 166 18.66 -18.61 0.65
C VAL A 166 17.86 -19.91 0.76
N LYS A 167 16.79 -19.95 1.55
CA LYS A 167 15.93 -21.12 1.67
C LYS A 167 15.33 -21.52 0.33
N SER A 168 14.84 -20.57 -0.45
CA SER A 168 14.26 -20.80 -1.77
C SER A 168 15.29 -21.34 -2.76
N PHE A 169 16.52 -20.80 -2.72
CA PHE A 169 17.64 -21.30 -3.53
C PHE A 169 17.98 -22.77 -3.19
N ILE A 170 18.11 -23.09 -1.90
CA ILE A 170 18.41 -24.46 -1.45
C ILE A 170 17.31 -25.42 -1.90
N MET A 171 16.03 -25.05 -1.72
CA MET A 171 14.91 -25.90 -2.13
C MET A 171 14.90 -26.16 -3.64
N ARG A 172 15.18 -25.14 -4.46
CA ARG A 172 15.31 -25.32 -5.92
C ARG A 172 16.47 -26.25 -6.25
N SER A 173 17.64 -26.05 -5.64
CA SER A 173 18.81 -26.90 -5.86
C SER A 173 18.56 -28.35 -5.46
N ILE A 174 17.85 -28.61 -4.36
CA ILE A 174 17.45 -29.97 -3.97
C ILE A 174 16.52 -30.59 -5.02
N ASN A 175 15.51 -29.85 -5.47
CA ASN A 175 14.58 -30.31 -6.49
C ASN A 175 15.30 -30.62 -7.81
N ASP A 176 16.23 -29.77 -8.24
CA ASP A 176 17.03 -29.96 -9.45
C ASP A 176 17.91 -31.22 -9.33
N ASN A 177 18.53 -31.46 -8.17
CA ASN A 177 19.30 -32.65 -7.89
C ASN A 177 18.45 -33.93 -7.92
N ILE A 178 17.26 -33.90 -7.29
CA ILE A 178 16.31 -35.03 -7.31
C ILE A 178 15.86 -35.30 -8.75
N TYR A 179 15.55 -34.24 -9.52
CA TYR A 179 15.18 -34.37 -10.91
C TYR A 179 16.33 -34.95 -11.75
N GLY A 180 17.58 -34.48 -11.55
CA GLY A 180 18.76 -35.02 -12.20
C GLY A 180 19.04 -36.47 -11.86
N LEU A 181 18.85 -36.88 -10.60
CA LEU A 181 19.01 -38.28 -10.15
C LEU A 181 17.92 -39.19 -10.71
N SER A 182 16.68 -38.65 -10.83
CA SER A 182 15.56 -39.45 -11.40
C SER A 182 15.67 -39.63 -12.91
N ASN A 183 16.36 -38.72 -13.60
CA ASN A 183 16.55 -38.74 -15.06
C ASN A 183 18.02 -38.88 -15.41
N ASN A 184 18.68 -39.91 -14.86
CA ASN A 184 20.09 -40.18 -15.13
C ASN A 184 20.35 -40.43 -16.62
N ARG A 185 21.35 -39.73 -17.16
CA ARG A 185 21.88 -40.02 -18.50
C ARG A 185 22.93 -41.10 -18.36
N LEU A 186 22.67 -42.26 -18.97
CA LEU A 186 23.61 -43.36 -19.01
C LEU A 186 24.29 -43.37 -20.37
N ILE A 187 25.61 -43.53 -20.38
CA ILE A 187 26.39 -43.81 -21.59
C ILE A 187 26.57 -45.31 -21.62
N VAL A 188 26.02 -45.97 -22.62
CA VAL A 188 26.01 -47.42 -22.74
C VAL A 188 26.68 -47.81 -24.05
N ASN A 189 27.50 -48.86 -24.02
CA ASN A 189 28.04 -49.47 -25.22
C ASN A 189 27.03 -50.48 -25.74
N ASP A 190 26.44 -50.19 -26.90
CA ASP A 190 25.39 -50.98 -27.55
C ASP A 190 25.78 -52.44 -27.85
N SER A 191 27.08 -52.67 -28.05
CA SER A 191 27.60 -54.02 -28.37
C SER A 191 27.80 -54.91 -27.15
N LEU A 192 27.79 -54.38 -25.93
CA LEU A 192 28.11 -55.13 -24.71
C LEU A 192 26.95 -55.17 -23.70
N THR A 193 25.85 -54.47 -23.91
CA THR A 193 24.80 -54.34 -22.90
C THR A 193 23.41 -54.44 -23.52
N ASN A 194 22.49 -55.10 -22.83
CA ASN A 194 21.10 -55.19 -23.29
C ASN A 194 20.35 -53.88 -22.95
N ILE A 195 20.11 -53.07 -23.99
CA ILE A 195 19.46 -51.74 -23.86
C ILE A 195 18.05 -51.87 -23.31
N SER A 196 17.31 -52.90 -23.62
CA SER A 196 15.93 -53.09 -23.14
C SER A 196 15.87 -53.28 -21.62
N ASP A 197 16.89 -53.89 -21.02
CA ASP A 197 16.97 -54.03 -19.56
C ASP A 197 17.30 -52.71 -18.89
N ILE A 198 18.06 -51.82 -19.52
CA ILE A 198 18.39 -50.47 -18.98
C ILE A 198 17.21 -49.52 -19.09
N LEU A 199 16.45 -49.59 -20.18
CA LEU A 199 15.26 -48.72 -20.39
C LEU A 199 14.11 -49.03 -19.43
N THR A 200 14.09 -50.28 -18.87
CA THR A 200 13.07 -50.68 -17.92
C THR A 200 13.49 -50.30 -16.48
N ASN A 201 13.25 -49.08 -16.06
CA ASN A 201 13.63 -48.60 -14.72
C ASN A 201 12.74 -49.23 -13.63
N ARG A 202 13.20 -50.36 -13.03
CA ARG A 202 12.57 -51.00 -11.88
C ARG A 202 13.53 -51.09 -10.70
N PRO A 203 13.07 -50.91 -9.47
CA PRO A 203 13.90 -51.07 -8.27
C PRO A 203 14.50 -52.52 -8.25
N ASN A 204 15.79 -52.66 -8.00
CA ASN A 204 16.53 -53.94 -7.90
C ASN A 204 16.58 -54.78 -9.18
N MET A 205 16.59 -54.16 -10.34
CA MET A 205 16.70 -54.90 -11.60
C MET A 205 18.14 -55.32 -11.88
N ILE A 206 18.33 -56.54 -12.38
CA ILE A 206 19.63 -57.07 -12.82
C ILE A 206 19.79 -56.80 -14.33
N VAL A 207 20.83 -56.07 -14.70
CA VAL A 207 21.17 -55.79 -16.09
C VAL A 207 22.04 -56.96 -16.58
N ARG A 208 21.65 -57.59 -17.68
CA ARG A 208 22.43 -58.67 -18.32
C ARG A 208 23.50 -58.07 -19.21
N VAL A 209 24.72 -58.54 -19.07
CA VAL A 209 25.90 -58.20 -19.89
C VAL A 209 26.17 -59.31 -20.86
#